data_612b90044d16284f7cf90668c35f2e0d
#
_entry.id   612b90044d16284f7cf90668c35f2e0d
#
_cell.length_a   1.000
_cell.length_b   1.000
_cell.length_c   1.000
_cell.angle_alpha   90.00
_cell.angle_beta   90.00
_cell.angle_gamma   90.00
#
_symmetry.space_group_name_H-M   'P 1'
#
loop_
_entity.id
_entity.type
_entity.pdbx_description
1 polymer ?
#
loop_
_entity_poly.entity_id
_entity_poly.type
_entity_poly.pdbx_seq_one_letter_code
_entity_poly.pdbx_strand_id
1 'polypeptide(L)'
;MSYHYNGLSRVPYEGIAYGNDTFVAISRLGNISASSTDNGKTWIEYDMPIGDWYGIAYGEGTFVAVSKSYDTSAISTDNGKTWTEYDMPAGNWRGIAYGDGTFVAVGYWCNIIATSTDNGKTWTQHSVPNCNWYGIAYGDGAFVAVSHGKSSTSIDNGTTWTQHSMPAGYWYGVAYGDGVFVAVDYLNCICAKSTDNGKTWEQLIMPSGLWYNITYGDGAFVALNYPFNKIVISADNGETWKGQKTY
;
A
#
# COMPACT_ATOMS: atom_id res chain seq x y z
N MET A 1 -6.45 32.84 0.43
CA MET A 1 -5.67 32.32 1.58
C MET A 1 -5.82 30.80 1.57
N SER A 2 -4.78 30.07 1.23
CA SER A 2 -4.78 28.62 1.32
C SER A 2 -4.57 28.24 2.80
N TYR A 3 -5.56 27.61 3.41
CA TYR A 3 -5.41 27.05 4.74
C TYR A 3 -4.60 25.74 4.61
N HIS A 4 -3.32 25.77 4.98
CA HIS A 4 -2.51 24.57 5.16
C HIS A 4 -2.77 24.01 6.57
N TYR A 5 -3.18 22.78 6.65
CA TYR A 5 -3.27 22.05 7.91
C TYR A 5 -1.95 21.30 8.12
N ASN A 6 -1.16 21.67 9.11
CA ASN A 6 0.17 21.09 9.39
C ASN A 6 1.15 21.08 8.18
N GLY A 7 1.01 22.04 7.25
CA GLY A 7 1.88 22.15 6.07
C GLY A 7 1.39 21.41 4.83
N LEU A 8 0.24 20.73 4.86
CA LEU A 8 -0.32 20.01 3.71
C LEU A 8 -1.34 20.84 2.93
N SER A 9 -1.26 20.80 1.61
CA SER A 9 -2.30 21.28 0.70
C SER A 9 -3.57 20.44 0.80
N ARG A 10 -4.71 20.99 0.39
CA ARG A 10 -6.00 20.27 0.34
C ARG A 10 -6.09 19.36 -0.89
N VAL A 11 -5.11 18.51 -1.11
CA VAL A 11 -5.14 17.48 -2.15
C VAL A 11 -5.28 16.09 -1.49
N PRO A 12 -5.91 15.12 -2.15
CA PRO A 12 -5.98 13.76 -1.61
C PRO A 12 -4.60 13.11 -1.68
N TYR A 13 -4.06 12.73 -0.53
CA TYR A 13 -2.91 11.84 -0.41
C TYR A 13 -3.41 10.41 -0.35
N GLU A 14 -3.00 9.57 -1.30
CA GLU A 14 -3.49 8.20 -1.46
C GLU A 14 -2.52 7.15 -0.91
N GLY A 15 -1.21 7.41 -1.00
CA GLY A 15 -0.16 6.51 -0.54
C GLY A 15 0.75 7.17 0.48
N ILE A 16 1.21 6.37 1.44
CA ILE A 16 2.21 6.76 2.43
C ILE A 16 3.15 5.60 2.69
N ALA A 17 4.44 5.88 2.79
CA ALA A 17 5.47 4.93 3.20
C ALA A 17 6.37 5.54 4.26
N TYR A 18 6.99 4.68 5.07
CA TYR A 18 7.98 5.06 6.07
C TYR A 18 9.31 4.38 5.77
N GLY A 19 10.38 5.13 5.80
CA GLY A 19 11.73 4.63 5.64
C GLY A 19 12.74 5.74 5.89
N ASN A 20 13.95 5.38 6.30
CA ASN A 20 15.02 6.31 6.61
C ASN A 20 14.55 7.46 7.54
N ASP A 21 13.87 7.09 8.64
CA ASP A 21 13.30 7.99 9.66
C ASP A 21 12.37 9.09 9.09
N THR A 22 11.77 8.84 7.92
CA THR A 22 10.93 9.80 7.20
C THR A 22 9.63 9.14 6.74
N PHE A 23 8.50 9.78 6.99
CA PHE A 23 7.25 9.49 6.29
C PHE A 23 7.22 10.26 4.98
N VAL A 24 6.87 9.58 3.90
CA VAL A 24 6.64 10.18 2.59
C VAL A 24 5.24 9.83 2.12
N ALA A 25 4.42 10.85 1.90
CA ALA A 25 3.08 10.71 1.34
C ALA A 25 3.06 11.23 -0.11
N ILE A 26 2.24 10.61 -0.95
CA ILE A 26 2.09 10.97 -2.37
C ILE A 26 0.64 11.31 -2.70
N SER A 27 0.45 12.29 -3.57
CA SER A 27 -0.87 12.77 -3.97
C SER A 27 -1.29 12.26 -5.34
N ARG A 28 -2.56 11.85 -5.41
CA ARG A 28 -3.19 11.47 -6.66
C ARG A 28 -3.42 12.64 -7.63
N LEU A 29 -3.76 13.82 -7.12
CA LEU A 29 -4.27 14.94 -7.94
C LEU A 29 -3.42 16.21 -7.88
N GLY A 30 -2.26 16.20 -7.29
CA GLY A 30 -1.50 17.43 -7.06
C GLY A 30 -0.11 17.44 -7.66
N ASN A 31 0.36 16.32 -8.18
CA ASN A 31 1.75 16.13 -8.59
C ASN A 31 2.72 16.57 -7.48
N ILE A 32 2.37 16.23 -6.24
CA ILE A 32 3.15 16.58 -5.06
C ILE A 32 3.34 15.36 -4.17
N SER A 33 4.49 15.34 -3.51
CA SER A 33 4.78 14.51 -2.33
C SER A 33 4.85 15.39 -1.09
N ALA A 34 4.72 14.79 0.07
CA ALA A 34 4.96 15.46 1.34
C ALA A 34 5.80 14.58 2.24
N SER A 35 6.79 15.17 2.91
CA SER A 35 7.69 14.46 3.82
C SER A 35 7.58 14.98 5.25
N SER A 36 7.67 14.07 6.22
CA SER A 36 7.71 14.37 7.65
C SER A 36 8.82 13.59 8.33
N THR A 37 9.64 14.27 9.12
CA THR A 37 10.74 13.70 9.93
C THR A 37 10.45 13.79 11.43
N ASP A 38 9.26 14.21 11.83
CA ASP A 38 8.85 14.44 13.22
C ASP A 38 7.60 13.63 13.61
N ASN A 39 7.47 12.43 13.05
CA ASN A 39 6.35 11.50 13.23
C ASN A 39 5.00 12.08 12.80
N GLY A 40 4.98 12.78 11.67
CA GLY A 40 3.76 13.29 11.06
C GLY A 40 3.20 14.57 11.70
N LYS A 41 3.95 15.22 12.61
CA LYS A 41 3.51 16.48 13.25
C LYS A 41 3.57 17.65 12.28
N THR A 42 4.63 17.72 11.50
CA THR A 42 4.78 18.72 10.43
C THR A 42 5.16 18.06 9.10
N TRP A 43 4.74 18.68 8.01
CA TRP A 43 4.94 18.17 6.66
C TRP A 43 5.47 19.27 5.75
N ILE A 44 6.37 18.88 4.84
CA ILE A 44 6.91 19.75 3.79
C ILE A 44 6.56 19.12 2.45
N GLU A 45 5.91 19.91 1.58
CA GLU A 45 5.52 19.48 0.24
C GLU A 45 6.63 19.74 -0.78
N TYR A 46 6.72 18.83 -1.77
CA TYR A 46 7.67 18.88 -2.88
C TYR A 46 6.98 18.48 -4.18
N ASP A 47 7.48 19.00 -5.29
CA ASP A 47 6.97 18.67 -6.61
C ASP A 47 7.28 17.21 -7.01
N MET A 48 6.31 16.56 -7.66
CA MET A 48 6.47 15.26 -8.31
C MET A 48 6.21 15.38 -9.83
N PRO A 49 6.70 14.44 -10.63
CA PRO A 49 6.29 14.31 -12.03
C PRO A 49 4.75 14.22 -12.16
N ILE A 50 4.23 14.57 -13.33
CA ILE A 50 2.80 14.45 -13.61
C ILE A 50 2.40 12.97 -13.52
N GLY A 51 1.43 12.66 -12.66
CA GLY A 51 1.01 11.28 -12.44
C GLY A 51 -0.24 11.18 -11.56
N ASP A 52 -0.91 10.03 -11.67
CA ASP A 52 -2.00 9.63 -10.78
C ASP A 52 -1.40 8.65 -9.75
N TRP A 53 -0.62 9.19 -8.79
CA TRP A 53 0.20 8.43 -7.86
C TRP A 53 -0.65 7.75 -6.77
N TYR A 54 -0.64 6.41 -6.73
CA TYR A 54 -1.46 5.61 -5.82
C TYR A 54 -0.66 4.83 -4.79
N GLY A 55 0.29 4.04 -5.24
CA GLY A 55 1.11 3.18 -4.39
C GLY A 55 2.49 3.77 -4.17
N ILE A 56 3.00 3.63 -2.96
CA ILE A 56 4.38 3.97 -2.60
C ILE A 56 4.94 2.91 -1.66
N ALA A 57 6.18 2.51 -1.86
CA ALA A 57 6.93 1.65 -0.96
C ALA A 57 8.35 2.17 -0.76
N TYR A 58 8.97 1.77 0.35
CA TYR A 58 10.36 2.06 0.66
C TYR A 58 11.17 0.77 0.73
N GLY A 59 12.35 0.78 0.11
CA GLY A 59 13.32 -0.32 0.16
C GLY A 59 14.69 0.17 -0.24
N GLU A 60 15.74 -0.33 0.43
CA GLU A 60 17.16 -0.05 0.14
C GLU A 60 17.48 1.44 -0.08
N GLY A 61 16.99 2.29 0.81
CA GLY A 61 17.26 3.73 0.74
C GLY A 61 16.43 4.49 -0.29
N THR A 62 15.45 3.84 -0.94
CA THR A 62 14.71 4.39 -2.07
C THR A 62 13.20 4.34 -1.81
N PHE A 63 12.52 5.45 -2.04
CA PHE A 63 11.07 5.49 -2.16
C PHE A 63 10.69 5.29 -3.63
N VAL A 64 9.79 4.36 -3.91
CA VAL A 64 9.27 4.09 -5.24
C VAL A 64 7.76 4.26 -5.25
N ALA A 65 7.27 5.18 -6.07
CA ALA A 65 5.85 5.43 -6.30
C ALA A 65 5.43 4.86 -7.66
N VAL A 66 4.18 4.36 -7.76
CA VAL A 66 3.60 3.84 -9.01
C VAL A 66 2.33 4.59 -9.36
N SER A 67 2.13 4.82 -10.67
CA SER A 67 1.00 5.58 -11.20
C SER A 67 -0.10 4.65 -11.73
N LYS A 68 -1.35 5.01 -11.42
CA LYS A 68 -2.52 4.27 -11.89
C LYS A 68 -2.86 4.55 -13.35
N SER A 69 -2.72 5.77 -13.81
CA SER A 69 -3.21 6.22 -15.12
C SER A 69 -2.10 6.50 -16.14
N TYR A 70 -0.87 6.47 -15.68
CA TYR A 70 0.34 6.65 -16.48
C TYR A 70 1.21 5.41 -16.26
N ASP A 71 1.77 4.87 -17.32
CA ASP A 71 2.60 3.68 -17.25
C ASP A 71 4.02 4.04 -16.75
N THR A 72 4.08 4.63 -15.53
CA THR A 72 5.31 5.16 -14.96
C THR A 72 5.45 4.86 -13.47
N SER A 73 6.70 4.78 -13.03
CA SER A 73 7.13 4.85 -11.64
C SER A 73 7.93 6.13 -11.39
N ALA A 74 7.93 6.61 -10.17
CA ALA A 74 8.78 7.72 -9.73
C ALA A 74 9.62 7.28 -8.53
N ILE A 75 10.91 7.67 -8.54
CA ILE A 75 11.92 7.26 -7.55
C ILE A 75 12.48 8.47 -6.84
N SER A 76 12.55 8.38 -5.51
CA SER A 76 13.24 9.35 -4.67
C SER A 76 14.27 8.65 -3.78
N THR A 77 15.51 9.16 -3.77
CA THR A 77 16.60 8.72 -2.89
C THR A 77 16.97 9.75 -1.82
N ASP A 78 16.18 10.82 -1.72
CA ASP A 78 16.38 11.95 -0.81
C ASP A 78 15.17 12.23 0.08
N ASN A 79 14.47 11.15 0.47
CA ASN A 79 13.30 11.20 1.35
C ASN A 79 12.11 12.00 0.78
N GLY A 80 11.82 11.80 -0.50
CA GLY A 80 10.65 12.38 -1.17
C GLY A 80 10.81 13.83 -1.59
N LYS A 81 12.02 14.40 -1.55
CA LYS A 81 12.25 15.80 -1.92
C LYS A 81 12.36 16.00 -3.42
N THR A 82 13.05 15.08 -4.11
CA THR A 82 13.15 15.06 -5.56
C THR A 82 12.77 13.71 -6.12
N TRP A 83 12.19 13.69 -7.32
CA TRP A 83 11.68 12.49 -7.96
C TRP A 83 12.15 12.39 -9.40
N THR A 84 12.55 11.18 -9.79
CA THR A 84 12.90 10.84 -11.18
C THR A 84 11.91 9.82 -11.70
N GLU A 85 11.31 10.10 -12.85
CA GLU A 85 10.33 9.23 -13.51
C GLU A 85 11.00 8.17 -14.38
N TYR A 86 10.41 6.97 -14.41
CA TYR A 86 10.84 5.83 -15.23
C TYR A 86 9.62 5.12 -15.82
N ASP A 87 9.82 4.53 -17.00
CA ASP A 87 8.77 3.77 -17.68
C ASP A 87 8.43 2.47 -16.96
N MET A 88 7.16 2.11 -16.94
CA MET A 88 6.63 0.82 -16.52
C MET A 88 5.85 0.14 -17.65
N PRO A 89 5.67 -1.19 -17.61
CA PRO A 89 4.71 -1.86 -18.48
C PRO A 89 3.32 -1.23 -18.37
N ALA A 90 2.55 -1.25 -19.47
CA ALA A 90 1.19 -0.71 -19.47
C ALA A 90 0.32 -1.40 -18.40
N GLY A 91 -0.26 -0.62 -17.48
CA GLY A 91 -1.05 -1.15 -16.36
C GLY A 91 -1.70 -0.05 -15.51
N ASN A 92 -2.71 -0.42 -14.74
CA ASN A 92 -3.31 0.45 -13.73
C ASN A 92 -2.67 0.16 -12.38
N TRP A 93 -1.44 0.63 -12.15
CA TRP A 93 -0.66 0.31 -10.96
C TRP A 93 -1.25 0.96 -9.71
N ARG A 94 -1.61 0.15 -8.72
CA ARG A 94 -2.31 0.63 -7.54
C ARG A 94 -1.60 0.34 -6.23
N GLY A 95 -1.06 -0.85 -6.09
CA GLY A 95 -0.31 -1.27 -4.91
C GLY A 95 1.14 -1.57 -5.25
N ILE A 96 2.03 -1.33 -4.30
CA ILE A 96 3.44 -1.70 -4.39
C ILE A 96 3.93 -2.12 -3.01
N ALA A 97 4.75 -3.15 -2.96
CA ALA A 97 5.46 -3.58 -1.77
C ALA A 97 6.93 -3.85 -2.09
N TYR A 98 7.76 -3.76 -1.07
CA TYR A 98 9.18 -4.13 -1.15
C TYR A 98 9.46 -5.28 -0.20
N GLY A 99 10.24 -6.24 -0.68
CA GLY A 99 10.74 -7.36 0.12
C GLY A 99 11.82 -8.12 -0.61
N ASP A 100 12.78 -8.63 0.12
CA ASP A 100 13.88 -9.46 -0.37
C ASP A 100 14.56 -8.90 -1.63
N GLY A 101 14.93 -7.60 -1.61
CA GLY A 101 15.60 -6.92 -2.72
C GLY A 101 14.72 -6.60 -3.93
N THR A 102 13.40 -6.80 -3.85
CA THR A 102 12.50 -6.67 -4.99
C THR A 102 11.31 -5.75 -4.67
N PHE A 103 11.04 -4.79 -5.55
CA PHE A 103 9.77 -4.08 -5.58
C PHE A 103 8.77 -4.85 -6.44
N VAL A 104 7.56 -5.05 -5.94
CA VAL A 104 6.47 -5.72 -6.65
C VAL A 104 5.28 -4.81 -6.71
N ALA A 105 4.84 -4.46 -7.94
CA ALA A 105 3.67 -3.63 -8.19
C ALA A 105 2.51 -4.48 -8.71
N VAL A 106 1.31 -4.23 -8.18
CA VAL A 106 0.05 -4.88 -8.58
C VAL A 106 -0.91 -3.86 -9.18
N GLY A 107 -1.69 -4.29 -10.16
CA GLY A 107 -2.56 -3.41 -10.91
C GLY A 107 -4.04 -3.79 -10.84
N TYR A 108 -4.87 -2.78 -11.11
CA TYR A 108 -6.32 -2.87 -11.19
C TYR A 108 -6.75 -3.11 -12.65
N TRP A 109 -7.67 -4.04 -12.88
CA TRP A 109 -8.13 -4.45 -14.22
C TRP A 109 -7.03 -4.95 -15.15
N CYS A 110 -6.00 -5.55 -14.59
CA CYS A 110 -4.97 -6.20 -15.39
C CYS A 110 -4.60 -7.56 -14.78
N ASN A 111 -4.20 -8.47 -15.64
CA ASN A 111 -3.71 -9.79 -15.28
C ASN A 111 -2.17 -9.81 -15.25
N ILE A 112 -1.59 -8.69 -14.86
CA ILE A 112 -0.15 -8.50 -14.79
C ILE A 112 0.28 -7.96 -13.43
N ILE A 113 1.50 -8.31 -13.06
CA ILE A 113 2.28 -7.77 -11.97
C ILE A 113 3.61 -7.34 -12.55
N ALA A 114 4.23 -6.33 -11.99
CA ALA A 114 5.56 -5.90 -12.39
C ALA A 114 6.53 -6.00 -11.20
N THR A 115 7.74 -6.47 -11.48
CA THR A 115 8.84 -6.58 -10.50
C THR A 115 10.02 -5.73 -10.93
N SER A 116 10.71 -5.14 -9.94
CA SER A 116 11.95 -4.41 -10.14
C SER A 116 12.97 -4.79 -9.07
N THR A 117 14.19 -5.12 -9.50
CA THR A 117 15.34 -5.45 -8.64
C THR A 117 16.42 -4.37 -8.69
N ASP A 118 16.15 -3.22 -9.31
CA ASP A 118 17.06 -2.09 -9.46
C ASP A 118 16.46 -0.78 -8.93
N ASN A 119 15.69 -0.92 -7.83
CA ASN A 119 15.05 0.20 -7.14
C ASN A 119 14.05 0.97 -8.01
N GLY A 120 13.25 0.25 -8.82
CA GLY A 120 12.17 0.82 -9.61
C GLY A 120 12.57 1.46 -10.93
N LYS A 121 13.84 1.32 -11.38
CA LYS A 121 14.32 1.91 -12.63
C LYS A 121 13.87 1.11 -13.86
N THR A 122 13.91 -0.21 -13.76
CA THR A 122 13.39 -1.10 -14.80
C THR A 122 12.41 -2.11 -14.22
N TRP A 123 11.43 -2.50 -15.00
CA TRP A 123 10.35 -3.37 -14.57
C TRP A 123 10.15 -4.55 -15.49
N THR A 124 10.05 -5.73 -14.92
CA THR A 124 9.73 -6.98 -15.63
C THR A 124 8.28 -7.34 -15.36
N GLN A 125 7.51 -7.54 -16.44
CA GLN A 125 6.11 -7.94 -16.37
C GLN A 125 5.96 -9.44 -16.18
N HIS A 126 5.06 -9.84 -15.27
CA HIS A 126 4.67 -11.23 -15.05
C HIS A 126 3.16 -11.39 -15.20
N SER A 127 2.73 -12.55 -15.64
CA SER A 127 1.31 -12.91 -15.72
C SER A 127 0.82 -13.39 -14.34
N VAL A 128 -0.35 -12.96 -13.96
CA VAL A 128 -1.03 -13.35 -12.72
C VAL A 128 -2.48 -13.74 -13.04
N PRO A 129 -3.13 -14.61 -12.26
CA PRO A 129 -4.55 -14.89 -12.43
C PRO A 129 -5.38 -13.60 -12.51
N ASN A 130 -6.29 -13.54 -13.49
CA ASN A 130 -7.07 -12.34 -13.76
C ASN A 130 -7.90 -11.94 -12.55
N CYS A 131 -7.59 -10.78 -11.99
CA CYS A 131 -8.26 -10.19 -10.84
C CYS A 131 -7.97 -8.69 -10.74
N ASN A 132 -8.78 -7.99 -9.96
CA ASN A 132 -8.54 -6.59 -9.61
C ASN A 132 -7.70 -6.53 -8.34
N TRP A 133 -6.40 -6.46 -8.46
CA TRP A 133 -5.52 -6.38 -7.31
C TRP A 133 -5.51 -4.97 -6.73
N TYR A 134 -5.81 -4.83 -5.44
CA TYR A 134 -5.93 -3.54 -4.75
C TYR A 134 -4.76 -3.26 -3.83
N GLY A 135 -4.40 -4.22 -2.99
CA GLY A 135 -3.33 -4.13 -2.02
C GLY A 135 -2.34 -5.26 -2.16
N ILE A 136 -1.12 -5.01 -1.73
CA ILE A 136 -0.03 -5.99 -1.64
C ILE A 136 0.80 -5.70 -0.40
N ALA A 137 1.26 -6.76 0.26
CA ALA A 137 2.21 -6.68 1.36
C ALA A 137 3.27 -7.79 1.22
N TYR A 138 4.43 -7.56 1.84
CA TYR A 138 5.49 -8.56 1.97
C TYR A 138 5.70 -8.91 3.43
N GLY A 139 5.88 -10.20 3.71
CA GLY A 139 6.23 -10.71 5.01
C GLY A 139 6.51 -12.21 4.98
N ASP A 140 7.35 -12.67 5.88
CA ASP A 140 7.74 -14.08 6.03
C ASP A 140 8.14 -14.75 4.69
N GLY A 141 8.93 -14.03 3.88
CA GLY A 141 9.41 -14.50 2.57
C GLY A 141 8.35 -14.58 1.47
N ALA A 142 7.18 -13.99 1.65
CA ALA A 142 6.10 -14.04 0.67
C ALA A 142 5.52 -12.65 0.36
N PHE A 143 5.21 -12.41 -0.90
CA PHE A 143 4.31 -11.35 -1.32
C PHE A 143 2.87 -11.86 -1.33
N VAL A 144 1.97 -11.12 -0.73
CA VAL A 144 0.53 -11.43 -0.69
C VAL A 144 -0.26 -10.27 -1.25
N ALA A 145 -0.92 -10.50 -2.38
CA ALA A 145 -1.84 -9.55 -3.01
C ALA A 145 -3.30 -9.92 -2.70
N VAL A 146 -4.16 -8.92 -2.52
CA VAL A 146 -5.57 -9.10 -2.18
C VAL A 146 -6.50 -8.42 -3.18
N SER A 147 -7.70 -9.01 -3.33
CA SER A 147 -8.71 -8.63 -4.30
C SER A 147 -10.12 -8.96 -3.80
N HIS A 148 -11.13 -8.95 -4.67
CA HIS A 148 -12.49 -9.40 -4.37
C HIS A 148 -12.51 -10.91 -4.10
N GLY A 149 -12.70 -11.29 -2.83
CA GLY A 149 -12.83 -12.68 -2.41
C GLY A 149 -11.66 -13.58 -2.75
N LYS A 150 -10.50 -13.01 -3.06
CA LYS A 150 -9.30 -13.74 -3.48
C LYS A 150 -8.03 -13.10 -2.97
N SER A 151 -7.03 -13.94 -2.67
CA SER A 151 -5.64 -13.56 -2.51
C SER A 151 -4.76 -14.25 -3.55
N SER A 152 -3.57 -13.77 -3.73
CA SER A 152 -2.53 -14.45 -4.50
C SER A 152 -1.20 -14.32 -3.78
N THR A 153 -0.42 -15.39 -3.75
CA THR A 153 0.84 -15.47 -3.03
C THR A 153 1.99 -15.78 -3.97
N SER A 154 3.09 -15.10 -3.82
CA SER A 154 4.38 -15.38 -4.46
C SER A 154 5.46 -15.60 -3.39
N ILE A 155 6.27 -16.64 -3.55
CA ILE A 155 7.43 -16.97 -2.71
C ILE A 155 8.75 -16.94 -3.51
N ASP A 156 8.72 -16.39 -4.70
CA ASP A 156 9.83 -16.26 -5.64
C ASP A 156 9.97 -14.82 -6.18
N ASN A 157 9.84 -13.86 -5.26
CA ASN A 157 10.02 -12.44 -5.51
C ASN A 157 9.09 -11.89 -6.61
N GLY A 158 7.84 -12.35 -6.63
CA GLY A 158 6.82 -11.85 -7.54
C GLY A 158 6.85 -12.48 -8.94
N THR A 159 7.69 -13.50 -9.18
CA THR A 159 7.82 -14.13 -10.51
C THR A 159 6.64 -15.03 -10.82
N THR A 160 6.25 -15.90 -9.89
CA THR A 160 5.07 -16.77 -10.04
C THR A 160 4.07 -16.57 -8.90
N TRP A 161 2.78 -16.78 -9.20
CA TRP A 161 1.69 -16.49 -8.29
C TRP A 161 0.69 -17.63 -8.19
N THR A 162 0.35 -17.99 -6.97
CA THR A 162 -0.70 -18.97 -6.68
C THR A 162 -1.90 -18.28 -6.07
N GLN A 163 -3.08 -18.45 -6.70
CA GLN A 163 -4.33 -17.85 -6.24
C GLN A 163 -5.02 -18.72 -5.19
N HIS A 164 -5.58 -18.07 -4.18
CA HIS A 164 -6.34 -18.67 -3.09
C HIS A 164 -7.69 -17.98 -2.91
N SER A 165 -8.63 -18.65 -2.27
CA SER A 165 -9.92 -18.07 -1.90
C SER A 165 -9.81 -17.28 -0.60
N MET A 166 -10.49 -16.15 -0.55
CA MET A 166 -10.75 -15.36 0.66
C MET A 166 -12.24 -15.36 0.99
N PRO A 167 -12.63 -15.00 2.21
CA PRO A 167 -14.02 -14.67 2.50
C PRO A 167 -14.58 -13.65 1.50
N ALA A 168 -15.90 -13.71 1.24
CA ALA A 168 -16.54 -12.78 0.32
C ALA A 168 -16.39 -11.34 0.81
N GLY A 169 -15.77 -10.47 0.01
CA GLY A 169 -15.47 -9.09 0.38
C GLY A 169 -14.68 -8.34 -0.67
N TYR A 170 -14.55 -7.04 -0.45
CA TYR A 170 -13.78 -6.10 -1.26
C TYR A 170 -12.51 -5.74 -0.52
N TRP A 171 -11.49 -6.61 -0.58
CA TRP A 171 -10.23 -6.48 0.14
C TRP A 171 -9.35 -5.43 -0.51
N TYR A 172 -9.23 -4.26 0.12
CA TYR A 172 -8.53 -3.10 -0.43
C TYR A 172 -7.12 -2.94 0.10
N GLY A 173 -6.93 -3.10 1.39
CA GLY A 173 -5.62 -3.02 2.04
C GLY A 173 -5.21 -4.35 2.65
N VAL A 174 -3.92 -4.60 2.67
CA VAL A 174 -3.29 -5.72 3.39
C VAL A 174 -1.97 -5.25 3.99
N ALA A 175 -1.68 -5.70 5.21
CA ALA A 175 -0.41 -5.48 5.88
C ALA A 175 0.08 -6.77 6.54
N TYR A 176 1.39 -6.85 6.75
CA TYR A 176 2.03 -7.93 7.49
C TYR A 176 2.66 -7.40 8.76
N GLY A 177 2.50 -8.12 9.85
CA GLY A 177 3.15 -7.84 11.12
C GLY A 177 2.95 -9.00 12.09
N ASP A 178 3.92 -9.20 12.96
CA ASP A 178 3.89 -10.21 14.03
C ASP A 178 3.49 -11.63 13.56
N GLY A 179 4.00 -12.02 12.38
CA GLY A 179 3.75 -13.36 11.81
C GLY A 179 2.41 -13.53 11.11
N VAL A 180 1.62 -12.48 10.95
CA VAL A 180 0.30 -12.56 10.30
C VAL A 180 0.10 -11.52 9.22
N PHE A 181 -0.66 -11.88 8.18
CA PHE A 181 -1.24 -10.92 7.24
C PHE A 181 -2.65 -10.55 7.71
N VAL A 182 -2.96 -9.26 7.71
CA VAL A 182 -4.30 -8.76 7.99
C VAL A 182 -4.76 -7.92 6.79
N ALA A 183 -5.92 -8.29 6.21
CA ALA A 183 -6.57 -7.57 5.13
C ALA A 183 -7.85 -6.88 5.63
N VAL A 184 -8.15 -5.69 5.12
CA VAL A 184 -9.35 -4.93 5.48
C VAL A 184 -10.30 -4.81 4.30
N ASP A 185 -11.59 -4.95 4.59
CA ASP A 185 -12.66 -4.87 3.60
C ASP A 185 -13.25 -3.47 3.50
N TYR A 186 -13.50 -3.02 2.27
CA TYR A 186 -14.00 -1.67 2.01
C TYR A 186 -15.49 -1.49 2.36
N LEU A 187 -16.33 -2.54 2.27
CA LEU A 187 -17.78 -2.39 2.35
C LEU A 187 -18.44 -3.08 3.55
N ASN A 188 -17.91 -4.20 4.04
CA ASN A 188 -18.66 -5.11 4.91
C ASN A 188 -18.27 -5.02 6.39
N CYS A 189 -17.41 -4.07 6.78
CA CYS A 189 -16.95 -3.91 8.17
C CYS A 189 -16.31 -5.19 8.73
N ILE A 190 -15.49 -5.85 7.91
CA ILE A 190 -14.76 -7.06 8.26
C ILE A 190 -13.27 -6.87 7.96
N CYS A 191 -12.44 -7.64 8.66
CA CYS A 191 -11.06 -7.93 8.26
C CYS A 191 -10.90 -9.43 8.07
N ALA A 192 -9.79 -9.82 7.47
CA ALA A 192 -9.39 -11.22 7.37
C ALA A 192 -7.93 -11.37 7.78
N LYS A 193 -7.64 -12.43 8.52
CA LYS A 193 -6.32 -12.76 9.05
C LYS A 193 -5.81 -14.04 8.43
N SER A 194 -4.53 -14.09 8.06
CA SER A 194 -3.83 -15.27 7.57
C SER A 194 -2.52 -15.47 8.32
N THR A 195 -2.26 -16.71 8.76
CA THR A 195 -1.00 -17.14 9.43
C THR A 195 -0.19 -18.10 8.55
N ASP A 196 -0.57 -18.28 7.30
CA ASP A 196 0.03 -19.22 6.36
C ASP A 196 0.39 -18.57 5.01
N ASN A 197 0.84 -17.32 5.08
CA ASN A 197 1.27 -16.52 3.92
C ASN A 197 0.15 -16.33 2.88
N GLY A 198 -1.06 -16.02 3.35
CA GLY A 198 -2.19 -15.66 2.50
C GLY A 198 -2.88 -16.82 1.79
N LYS A 199 -2.59 -18.08 2.19
CA LYS A 199 -3.22 -19.28 1.60
C LYS A 199 -4.62 -19.51 2.13
N THR A 200 -4.81 -19.37 3.45
CA THR A 200 -6.11 -19.44 4.10
C THR A 200 -6.37 -18.18 4.94
N TRP A 201 -7.63 -17.82 5.08
CA TRP A 201 -8.05 -16.59 5.72
C TRP A 201 -9.21 -16.81 6.68
N GLU A 202 -9.06 -16.33 7.90
CA GLU A 202 -10.10 -16.26 8.92
C GLU A 202 -10.76 -14.89 8.87
N GLN A 203 -12.10 -14.85 8.76
CA GLN A 203 -12.86 -13.60 8.78
C GLN A 203 -13.15 -13.15 10.21
N LEU A 204 -12.89 -11.88 10.48
CA LEU A 204 -13.14 -11.23 11.76
C LEU A 204 -13.96 -9.95 11.56
N ILE A 205 -14.58 -9.45 12.64
CA ILE A 205 -15.45 -8.28 12.61
C ILE A 205 -14.64 -7.01 12.90
N MET A 206 -14.88 -5.96 12.13
CA MET A 206 -14.38 -4.62 12.36
C MET A 206 -15.48 -3.63 12.77
N PRO A 207 -15.14 -2.52 13.44
CA PRO A 207 -16.06 -1.41 13.63
C PRO A 207 -16.62 -0.91 12.29
N SER A 208 -17.82 -0.30 12.32
CA SER A 208 -18.45 0.25 11.12
C SER A 208 -17.58 1.31 10.43
N GLY A 209 -17.32 1.14 9.14
CA GLY A 209 -16.48 2.03 8.33
C GLY A 209 -16.23 1.43 6.95
N LEU A 210 -15.78 2.28 6.01
CA LEU A 210 -15.29 1.87 4.70
C LEU A 210 -13.77 1.75 4.81
N TRP A 211 -13.25 0.59 5.21
CA TRP A 211 -11.82 0.43 5.51
C TRP A 211 -11.00 0.32 4.23
N TYR A 212 -10.17 1.32 4.00
CA TYR A 212 -9.48 1.52 2.73
C TYR A 212 -8.03 1.07 2.76
N ASN A 213 -7.32 1.34 3.85
CA ASN A 213 -5.91 1.02 3.97
C ASN A 213 -5.58 0.53 5.39
N ILE A 214 -4.49 -0.24 5.49
CA ILE A 214 -3.98 -0.80 6.74
C ILE A 214 -2.46 -0.80 6.70
N THR A 215 -1.85 -0.56 7.84
CA THR A 215 -0.40 -0.70 8.04
C THR A 215 -0.12 -1.38 9.37
N TYR A 216 1.11 -1.84 9.56
CA TYR A 216 1.59 -2.38 10.81
C TYR A 216 2.82 -1.62 11.27
N GLY A 217 2.90 -1.33 12.55
CA GLY A 217 4.05 -0.71 13.19
C GLY A 217 3.90 -0.71 14.71
N ASP A 218 5.03 -0.77 15.39
CA ASP A 218 5.11 -0.72 16.86
C ASP A 218 4.17 -1.73 17.57
N GLY A 219 4.09 -2.96 17.03
CA GLY A 219 3.28 -4.05 17.58
C GLY A 219 1.77 -3.93 17.33
N ALA A 220 1.33 -3.07 16.43
CA ALA A 220 -0.09 -2.88 16.17
C ALA A 220 -0.42 -2.69 14.68
N PHE A 221 -1.59 -3.18 14.28
CA PHE A 221 -2.21 -2.84 13.01
C PHE A 221 -3.02 -1.55 13.16
N VAL A 222 -2.90 -0.66 12.18
CA VAL A 222 -3.64 0.61 12.12
C VAL A 222 -4.40 0.64 10.80
N ALA A 223 -5.73 0.68 10.86
CA ALA A 223 -6.59 0.77 9.69
C ALA A 223 -7.25 2.15 9.57
N LEU A 224 -7.31 2.64 8.34
CA LEU A 224 -7.88 3.93 7.96
C LEU A 224 -9.15 3.69 7.13
N ASN A 225 -10.22 4.45 7.42
CA ASN A 225 -11.42 4.42 6.59
C ASN A 225 -11.42 5.53 5.52
N TYR A 226 -12.24 5.35 4.49
CA TYR A 226 -12.60 6.43 3.57
C TYR A 226 -13.88 7.13 4.05
N PRO A 227 -13.99 8.46 4.08
CA PRO A 227 -13.03 9.48 3.61
C PRO A 227 -11.99 9.92 4.66
N PHE A 228 -11.30 9.01 5.33
CA PHE A 228 -10.18 9.27 6.25
C PHE A 228 -10.56 10.01 7.54
N ASN A 229 -11.75 9.77 8.06
CA ASN A 229 -12.25 10.41 9.29
C ASN A 229 -12.28 9.46 10.51
N LYS A 230 -11.87 8.21 10.35
CA LYS A 230 -11.77 7.23 11.43
C LYS A 230 -10.47 6.45 11.33
N ILE A 231 -9.89 6.20 12.49
CA ILE A 231 -8.73 5.33 12.67
C ILE A 231 -9.10 4.28 13.70
N VAL A 232 -8.78 3.02 13.41
CA VAL A 232 -8.87 1.93 14.39
C VAL A 232 -7.54 1.22 14.51
N ILE A 233 -7.24 0.74 15.71
CA ILE A 233 -6.00 0.07 16.05
C ILE A 233 -6.31 -1.29 16.63
N SER A 234 -5.55 -2.29 16.20
CA SER A 234 -5.52 -3.64 16.77
C SER A 234 -4.11 -3.96 17.25
N ALA A 235 -3.98 -4.32 18.52
CA ALA A 235 -2.73 -4.80 19.14
C ALA A 235 -2.77 -6.31 19.41
N ASP A 236 -3.68 -7.03 18.79
CA ASP A 236 -3.92 -8.47 18.96
C ASP A 236 -4.12 -9.17 17.60
N ASN A 237 -3.33 -8.74 16.60
CA ASN A 237 -3.30 -9.35 15.27
C ASN A 237 -4.65 -9.38 14.55
N GLY A 238 -5.44 -8.30 14.69
CA GLY A 238 -6.71 -8.13 14.01
C GLY A 238 -7.92 -8.72 14.74
N GLU A 239 -7.74 -9.33 15.92
CA GLU A 239 -8.83 -9.93 16.68
C GLU A 239 -9.82 -8.89 17.20
N THR A 240 -9.30 -7.80 17.77
CA THR A 240 -10.14 -6.69 18.25
C THR A 240 -9.62 -5.35 17.75
N TRP A 241 -10.54 -4.41 17.55
CA TRP A 241 -10.24 -3.08 17.03
C TRP A 241 -10.80 -1.98 17.93
N LYS A 242 -9.96 -1.00 18.26
CA LYS A 242 -10.34 0.17 19.07
C LYS A 242 -10.27 1.43 18.22
N GLY A 243 -11.36 2.19 18.19
CA GLY A 243 -11.41 3.48 17.53
C GLY A 243 -10.56 4.52 18.28
N GLN A 244 -9.78 5.31 17.54
CA GLN A 244 -9.19 6.54 18.07
C GLN A 244 -10.12 7.72 17.77
N LYS A 245 -10.30 8.60 18.75
CA LYS A 245 -10.96 9.90 18.52
C LYS A 245 -9.95 10.77 17.74
N THR A 246 -10.28 11.09 16.50
CA THR A 246 -9.63 12.21 15.81
C THR A 246 -10.15 13.50 16.42
N TYR A 247 -9.28 14.32 16.95
CA TYR A 247 -9.60 15.65 17.49
C TYR A 247 -9.70 16.67 16.36
#